data_1381d6752038cb8daf9b1f707b2e1f78
#
_entry.id   1381d6752038cb8daf9b1f707b2e1f78
#
_cell.length_a   1.000
_cell.length_b   1.000
_cell.length_c   1.000
_cell.angle_alpha   90.00
_cell.angle_beta   90.00
_cell.angle_gamma   90.00
#
_symmetry.space_group_name_H-M   'P 1'
#
loop_
_entity.id
_entity.type
_entity.pdbx_description
1 polymer ?
#
loop_
_entity_poly.entity_id
_entity_poly.type
_entity_poly.pdbx_seq_one_letter_code
_entity_poly.pdbx_strand_id
1 'polypeptide(L)'
;VYITSLLEEIFRLDKKNRYFLWWNSAHEDFPKNLKIPKSPRFKLIQTKFSNRALNLKLTAVGSPPLDKLIMNAENRKDQLDIFWLPDPRPVALSPSCRLVTTIHDLSPTLYPQFFSAKTRLWHKLLNSQKIARRSDRVLAVSHATAKDLTELWRIPEQKMTVTQLAASAKLKKVPLRNVRKKYNLPEKFILSLSTLEPRKNLKMLIQAFGELKQEMKIPHRLVLAGELDEKIFANPKIEERDIYLTGFVEEKDKAALLSAADVFCFPSLYEGFGIPVLEAMQCEVPVLASDIPPLREVCGDAAKFIPPKNMDAWKVALAKIISNEELRQSLTERGKKQAKKFSWEKTAKETIKAFNTLK
;
A
#
# COMPACT_ATOMS: atom_id res chain seq x y z
N VAL A 1 -6.73 2.70 -3.42
CA VAL A 1 -6.08 2.10 -4.62
C VAL A 1 -6.32 0.59 -4.67
N TYR A 2 -5.89 -0.23 -3.69
CA TYR A 2 -5.95 -1.71 -3.74
C TYR A 2 -7.34 -2.26 -4.14
N ILE A 3 -8.36 -1.99 -3.32
CA ILE A 3 -9.71 -2.56 -3.53
C ILE A 3 -10.30 -2.12 -4.88
N THR A 4 -10.21 -0.84 -5.20
CA THR A 4 -10.80 -0.30 -6.44
C THR A 4 -10.15 -0.89 -7.68
N SER A 5 -8.81 -0.88 -7.75
CA SER A 5 -8.07 -1.40 -8.90
C SER A 5 -8.24 -2.91 -9.07
N LEU A 6 -8.23 -3.66 -7.96
CA LEU A 6 -8.44 -5.10 -7.99
C LEU A 6 -9.86 -5.47 -8.41
N LEU A 7 -10.88 -4.78 -7.88
CA LEU A 7 -12.28 -5.05 -8.25
C LEU A 7 -12.57 -4.69 -9.71
N GLU A 8 -12.01 -3.61 -10.26
CA GLU A 8 -12.15 -3.27 -11.69
C GLU A 8 -11.67 -4.44 -12.56
N GLU A 9 -10.53 -5.05 -12.24
CA GLU A 9 -10.00 -6.19 -12.98
C GLU A 9 -10.79 -7.48 -12.74
N ILE A 10 -11.23 -7.75 -11.51
CA ILE A 10 -12.10 -8.88 -11.21
C ILE A 10 -13.41 -8.78 -12.03
N PHE A 11 -14.03 -7.60 -12.10
CA PHE A 11 -15.25 -7.38 -12.88
C PHE A 11 -15.02 -7.63 -14.38
N ARG A 12 -13.84 -7.29 -14.87
CA ARG A 12 -13.46 -7.50 -16.27
C ARG A 12 -13.19 -8.98 -16.58
N LEU A 13 -12.48 -9.67 -15.71
CA LEU A 13 -11.92 -11.00 -15.97
C LEU A 13 -12.84 -12.15 -15.58
N ASP A 14 -13.51 -12.04 -14.42
CA ASP A 14 -14.31 -13.16 -13.93
C ASP A 14 -15.67 -13.23 -14.65
N LYS A 15 -15.90 -14.34 -15.30
CA LYS A 15 -17.14 -14.62 -16.05
C LYS A 15 -18.02 -15.68 -15.35
N LYS A 16 -17.54 -16.28 -14.26
CA LYS A 16 -18.18 -17.43 -13.62
C LYS A 16 -18.82 -17.09 -12.28
N ASN A 17 -18.14 -16.31 -11.45
CA ASN A 17 -18.57 -16.04 -10.10
C ASN A 17 -19.60 -14.91 -10.02
N ARG A 18 -20.42 -14.92 -8.97
CA ARG A 18 -21.27 -13.80 -8.55
C ARG A 18 -20.62 -13.12 -7.36
N TYR A 19 -20.63 -11.79 -7.34
CA TYR A 19 -20.00 -10.98 -6.32
C TYR A 19 -21.01 -10.06 -5.64
N PHE A 20 -21.01 -10.09 -4.31
CA PHE A 20 -21.79 -9.21 -3.47
C PHE A 20 -20.82 -8.25 -2.77
N LEU A 21 -20.85 -6.99 -3.16
CA LEU A 21 -20.03 -5.96 -2.53
C LEU A 21 -20.81 -5.39 -1.37
N TRP A 22 -20.35 -5.68 -0.16
CA TRP A 22 -20.98 -5.17 1.03
C TRP A 22 -20.35 -3.87 1.48
N TRP A 23 -21.13 -2.81 1.51
CA TRP A 23 -20.79 -1.51 2.04
C TRP A 23 -21.60 -1.22 3.29
N ASN A 24 -20.95 -1.14 4.45
CA ASN A 24 -21.61 -0.77 5.70
C ASN A 24 -21.09 0.59 6.18
N SER A 25 -21.94 1.60 6.16
CA SER A 25 -21.65 2.91 6.72
C SER A 25 -22.95 3.58 7.17
N ALA A 26 -22.94 4.12 8.39
CA ALA A 26 -24.06 4.90 8.91
C ALA A 26 -24.07 6.35 8.38
N HIS A 27 -22.93 6.86 7.89
CA HIS A 27 -22.73 8.28 7.59
C HIS A 27 -22.18 8.55 6.19
N GLU A 28 -21.63 7.55 5.51
CA GLU A 28 -20.95 7.74 4.22
C GLU A 28 -21.65 6.97 3.11
N ASP A 29 -21.82 7.61 1.98
CA ASP A 29 -22.28 6.95 0.77
C ASP A 29 -21.19 6.07 0.15
N PHE A 30 -21.62 5.14 -0.70
CA PHE A 30 -20.70 4.29 -1.46
C PHE A 30 -19.79 5.15 -2.36
N PRO A 31 -18.47 4.87 -2.40
CA PRO A 31 -17.52 5.67 -3.17
C PRO A 31 -17.86 5.76 -4.65
N LYS A 32 -18.09 6.97 -5.16
CA LYS A 32 -18.49 7.22 -6.56
C LYS A 32 -17.42 6.85 -7.60
N ASN A 33 -16.18 6.72 -7.17
CA ASN A 33 -15.04 6.36 -8.04
C ASN A 33 -14.98 4.86 -8.37
N LEU A 34 -15.66 3.99 -7.62
CA LEU A 34 -15.79 2.57 -7.94
C LEU A 34 -17.09 2.32 -8.71
N LYS A 35 -16.95 2.10 -10.02
CA LYS A 35 -18.08 1.79 -10.90
C LYS A 35 -18.36 0.29 -10.89
N ILE A 36 -19.48 -0.11 -10.32
CA ILE A 36 -19.94 -1.50 -10.37
C ILE A 36 -20.64 -1.73 -11.71
N PRO A 37 -20.26 -2.75 -12.47
CA PRO A 37 -20.92 -3.05 -13.75
C PRO A 37 -22.42 -3.38 -13.55
N LYS A 38 -23.24 -2.89 -14.46
CA LYS A 38 -24.67 -3.27 -14.54
C LYS A 38 -24.77 -4.72 -15.05
N SER A 39 -24.66 -5.68 -14.16
CA SER A 39 -24.70 -7.11 -14.45
C SER A 39 -25.28 -7.87 -13.26
N PRO A 40 -26.09 -8.91 -13.48
CA PRO A 40 -26.63 -9.71 -12.38
C PRO A 40 -25.55 -10.43 -11.55
N ARG A 41 -24.31 -10.47 -12.04
CA ARG A 41 -23.17 -11.06 -11.33
C ARG A 41 -22.54 -10.14 -10.27
N PHE A 42 -22.79 -8.84 -10.33
CA PHE A 42 -22.19 -7.86 -9.40
C PHE A 42 -23.31 -7.08 -8.73
N LYS A 43 -23.40 -7.21 -7.41
CA LYS A 43 -24.44 -6.53 -6.65
C LYS A 43 -23.83 -5.76 -5.48
N LEU A 44 -24.21 -4.50 -5.34
CA LEU A 44 -23.89 -3.70 -4.17
C LEU A 44 -24.98 -3.94 -3.11
N ILE A 45 -24.56 -4.28 -1.91
CA ILE A 45 -25.41 -4.38 -0.73
C ILE A 45 -24.99 -3.28 0.24
N GLN A 46 -25.90 -2.38 0.53
CA GLN A 46 -25.64 -1.27 1.45
C GLN A 46 -26.40 -1.49 2.76
N THR A 47 -25.68 -1.36 3.86
CA THR A 47 -26.27 -1.41 5.20
C THR A 47 -25.82 -0.17 6.00
N LYS A 48 -26.63 0.21 6.98
CA LYS A 48 -26.39 1.40 7.82
C LYS A 48 -26.21 1.03 9.30
N PHE A 49 -25.56 -0.10 9.57
CA PHE A 49 -25.27 -0.48 10.95
C PHE A 49 -24.17 0.42 11.54
N SER A 50 -24.29 0.73 12.83
CA SER A 50 -23.20 1.38 13.55
C SER A 50 -21.95 0.48 13.52
N ASN A 51 -20.88 0.92 12.88
CA ASN A 51 -19.63 0.18 12.80
C ASN A 51 -19.05 -0.15 14.19
N ARG A 52 -19.22 0.76 15.18
CA ARG A 52 -18.75 0.53 16.54
C ARG A 52 -19.50 -0.61 17.21
N ALA A 53 -20.85 -0.57 17.15
CA ALA A 53 -21.70 -1.60 17.74
C ALA A 53 -21.50 -2.97 17.07
N LEU A 54 -21.42 -2.98 15.74
CA LEU A 54 -21.18 -4.21 14.97
C LEU A 54 -19.81 -4.83 15.31
N ASN A 55 -18.73 -4.04 15.25
CA ASN A 55 -17.40 -4.51 15.59
C ASN A 55 -17.30 -5.02 17.02
N LEU A 56 -17.95 -4.35 17.99
CA LEU A 56 -17.99 -4.80 19.38
C LEU A 56 -18.67 -6.16 19.50
N LYS A 57 -19.84 -6.34 18.90
CA LYS A 57 -20.57 -7.63 18.91
C LYS A 57 -19.76 -8.73 18.22
N LEU A 58 -19.15 -8.47 17.07
CA LEU A 58 -18.33 -9.44 16.35
C LEU A 58 -17.08 -9.85 17.16
N THR A 59 -16.46 -8.90 17.86
CA THR A 59 -15.25 -9.16 18.65
C THR A 59 -15.57 -9.89 19.96
N ALA A 60 -16.63 -9.46 20.68
CA ALA A 60 -16.97 -9.99 22.01
C ALA A 60 -17.75 -11.31 21.95
N VAL A 61 -18.70 -11.42 21.02
CA VAL A 61 -19.68 -12.52 20.99
C VAL A 61 -19.51 -13.40 19.73
N GLY A 62 -18.79 -12.92 18.71
CA GLY A 62 -18.69 -13.64 17.44
C GLY A 62 -20.03 -13.73 16.67
N SER A 63 -20.89 -12.73 16.79
CA SER A 63 -22.25 -12.72 16.22
C SER A 63 -22.64 -11.29 15.83
N PRO A 64 -23.52 -11.10 14.82
CA PRO A 64 -24.14 -12.11 13.95
C PRO A 64 -23.19 -12.64 12.87
N PRO A 65 -23.45 -13.81 12.27
CA PRO A 65 -22.76 -14.24 11.05
C PRO A 65 -23.01 -13.26 9.91
N LEU A 66 -21.94 -12.65 9.39
CA LEU A 66 -22.02 -11.56 8.40
C LEU A 66 -22.59 -12.03 7.07
N ASP A 67 -22.28 -13.26 6.64
CA ASP A 67 -22.84 -13.87 5.44
C ASP A 67 -24.36 -13.92 5.49
N LYS A 68 -24.95 -14.34 6.61
CA LYS A 68 -26.40 -14.35 6.82
C LYS A 68 -26.98 -12.94 6.94
N LEU A 69 -26.29 -12.06 7.68
CA LEU A 69 -26.72 -10.66 7.83
C LEU A 69 -26.85 -9.96 6.46
N ILE A 70 -25.88 -10.16 5.58
CA ILE A 70 -25.84 -9.57 4.25
C ILE A 70 -26.93 -10.16 3.35
N MET A 71 -27.12 -11.49 3.37
CA MET A 71 -28.14 -12.13 2.55
C MET A 71 -29.55 -11.78 3.00
N ASN A 72 -29.79 -11.70 4.33
CA ASN A 72 -31.07 -11.29 4.88
C ASN A 72 -31.42 -9.84 4.53
N ALA A 73 -30.45 -8.93 4.50
CA ALA A 73 -30.67 -7.54 4.10
C ALA A 73 -31.20 -7.40 2.65
N GLU A 74 -31.01 -8.42 1.84
CA GLU A 74 -31.46 -8.51 0.45
C GLU A 74 -32.67 -9.47 0.26
N ASN A 75 -33.23 -9.98 1.35
CA ASN A 75 -34.30 -11.01 1.32
C ASN A 75 -33.93 -12.25 0.47
N ARG A 76 -32.64 -12.63 0.49
CA ARG A 76 -32.11 -13.75 -0.28
C ARG A 76 -31.92 -14.99 0.58
N LYS A 77 -32.26 -16.12 0.00
CA LYS A 77 -32.04 -17.46 0.60
C LYS A 77 -30.73 -18.09 0.14
N ASP A 78 -29.99 -17.44 -0.79
CA ASP A 78 -28.69 -17.92 -1.27
C ASP A 78 -27.67 -17.98 -0.11
N GLN A 79 -26.76 -18.93 -0.20
CA GLN A 79 -25.59 -18.98 0.68
C GLN A 79 -24.39 -18.35 0.00
N LEU A 80 -23.52 -17.71 0.79
CA LEU A 80 -22.21 -17.26 0.30
C LEU A 80 -21.21 -18.39 0.46
N ASP A 81 -20.55 -18.77 -0.64
CA ASP A 81 -19.48 -19.76 -0.60
C ASP A 81 -18.25 -19.16 0.09
N ILE A 82 -17.92 -17.91 -0.22
CA ILE A 82 -16.71 -17.22 0.22
C ILE A 82 -17.02 -15.82 0.70
N PHE A 83 -16.46 -15.47 1.85
CA PHE A 83 -16.39 -14.11 2.36
C PHE A 83 -14.96 -13.61 2.30
N TRP A 84 -14.69 -12.58 1.48
CA TRP A 84 -13.36 -12.02 1.35
C TRP A 84 -13.22 -10.72 2.16
N LEU A 85 -12.21 -10.69 3.04
CA LEU A 85 -11.76 -9.51 3.76
C LEU A 85 -10.53 -8.92 3.03
N PRO A 86 -10.66 -7.78 2.35
CA PRO A 86 -9.52 -7.12 1.70
C PRO A 86 -8.53 -6.51 2.70
N ASP A 87 -8.89 -6.45 3.97
CA ASP A 87 -8.07 -6.04 5.11
C ASP A 87 -8.67 -6.69 6.38
N PRO A 88 -7.87 -7.12 7.37
CA PRO A 88 -8.39 -7.75 8.58
C PRO A 88 -9.40 -6.89 9.32
N ARG A 89 -10.58 -7.47 9.60
CA ARG A 89 -11.67 -6.86 10.38
C ARG A 89 -12.34 -7.92 11.25
N PRO A 90 -12.97 -7.52 12.36
CA PRO A 90 -13.79 -8.45 13.13
C PRO A 90 -14.82 -9.13 12.22
N VAL A 91 -14.86 -10.46 12.26
CA VAL A 91 -15.70 -11.26 11.37
C VAL A 91 -16.22 -12.49 12.09
N ALA A 92 -17.52 -12.75 11.89
CA ALA A 92 -18.16 -14.01 12.20
C ALA A 92 -18.89 -14.50 10.93
N LEU A 93 -18.79 -15.77 10.63
CA LEU A 93 -19.41 -16.41 9.46
C LEU A 93 -20.10 -17.70 9.88
N SER A 94 -21.10 -18.11 9.10
CA SER A 94 -21.67 -19.45 9.23
C SER A 94 -20.62 -20.52 8.85
N PRO A 95 -20.74 -21.76 9.37
CA PRO A 95 -19.75 -22.82 9.13
C PRO A 95 -19.56 -23.17 7.63
N SER A 96 -20.56 -22.94 6.80
CA SER A 96 -20.53 -23.20 5.36
C SER A 96 -19.81 -22.12 4.55
N CYS A 97 -19.58 -20.93 5.10
CA CYS A 97 -18.96 -19.82 4.40
C CYS A 97 -17.46 -19.78 4.64
N ARG A 98 -16.65 -19.92 3.58
CA ARG A 98 -15.19 -19.89 3.63
C ARG A 98 -14.68 -18.46 3.81
N LEU A 99 -13.66 -18.29 4.65
CA LEU A 99 -13.03 -17.00 4.89
C LEU A 99 -11.74 -16.86 4.08
N VAL A 100 -11.66 -15.81 3.26
CA VAL A 100 -10.41 -15.37 2.62
C VAL A 100 -10.01 -14.02 3.20
N THR A 101 -8.75 -13.86 3.57
CA THR A 101 -8.25 -12.59 4.14
C THR A 101 -6.99 -12.13 3.44
N THR A 102 -6.94 -10.88 3.00
CA THR A 102 -5.70 -10.27 2.50
C THR A 102 -4.92 -9.66 3.64
N ILE A 103 -3.62 -9.93 3.68
CA ILE A 103 -2.67 -9.32 4.62
C ILE A 103 -1.73 -8.43 3.85
N HIS A 104 -1.76 -7.14 4.16
CA HIS A 104 -0.93 -6.13 3.51
C HIS A 104 0.46 -6.05 4.10
N ASP A 105 0.57 -6.10 5.42
CA ASP A 105 1.84 -6.13 6.15
C ASP A 105 1.64 -6.62 7.60
N LEU A 106 2.75 -6.82 8.30
CA LEU A 106 2.77 -7.19 9.71
C LEU A 106 3.31 -6.06 10.60
N SER A 107 3.29 -4.81 10.13
CA SER A 107 3.82 -3.67 10.85
C SER A 107 3.26 -3.49 12.28
N PRO A 108 1.96 -3.76 12.57
CA PRO A 108 1.46 -3.68 13.94
C PRO A 108 2.10 -4.71 14.88
N THR A 109 2.56 -5.83 14.34
CA THR A 109 3.24 -6.90 15.11
C THR A 109 4.73 -6.60 15.28
N LEU A 110 5.41 -6.18 14.20
CA LEU A 110 6.86 -6.00 14.17
C LEU A 110 7.30 -4.65 14.76
N TYR A 111 6.50 -3.61 14.58
CA TYR A 111 6.83 -2.24 14.95
C TYR A 111 5.70 -1.56 15.76
N PRO A 112 5.22 -2.18 16.86
CA PRO A 112 4.13 -1.61 17.65
C PRO A 112 4.43 -0.20 18.19
N GLN A 113 5.72 0.12 18.38
CA GLN A 113 6.16 1.45 18.85
C GLN A 113 5.84 2.59 17.87
N PHE A 114 5.59 2.30 16.60
CA PHE A 114 5.23 3.32 15.60
C PHE A 114 3.75 3.69 15.63
N PHE A 115 2.95 2.97 16.42
CA PHE A 115 1.52 3.22 16.54
C PHE A 115 1.17 3.88 17.87
N SER A 116 0.13 4.72 17.87
CA SER A 116 -0.40 5.31 19.12
C SER A 116 -0.91 4.22 20.07
N ALA A 117 -0.98 4.51 21.36
CA ALA A 117 -1.51 3.56 22.35
C ALA A 117 -2.93 3.07 21.99
N LYS A 118 -3.79 3.98 21.49
CA LYS A 118 -5.14 3.65 21.01
C LYS A 118 -5.10 2.69 19.83
N THR A 119 -4.23 2.94 18.85
CA THR A 119 -4.09 2.08 17.67
C THR A 119 -3.51 0.72 18.04
N ARG A 120 -2.54 0.67 18.95
CA ARG A 120 -2.00 -0.61 19.48
C ARG A 120 -3.07 -1.44 20.17
N LEU A 121 -3.89 -0.81 21.02
CA LEU A 121 -5.01 -1.49 21.68
C LEU A 121 -6.01 -2.03 20.63
N TRP A 122 -6.34 -1.23 19.62
CA TRP A 122 -7.20 -1.67 18.53
C TRP A 122 -6.64 -2.88 17.80
N HIS A 123 -5.37 -2.88 17.40
CA HIS A 123 -4.73 -4.03 16.74
C HIS A 123 -4.70 -5.28 17.64
N LYS A 124 -4.48 -5.10 18.95
CA LYS A 124 -4.52 -6.19 19.93
C LYS A 124 -5.93 -6.81 20.01
N LEU A 125 -6.97 -5.98 20.04
CA LEU A 125 -8.36 -6.45 20.09
C LEU A 125 -8.79 -7.10 18.77
N LEU A 126 -8.40 -6.52 17.63
CA LEU A 126 -8.67 -7.05 16.30
C LEU A 126 -8.05 -8.43 16.11
N ASN A 127 -6.84 -8.64 16.61
CA ASN A 127 -6.09 -9.88 16.52
C ASN A 127 -6.01 -10.44 15.09
N SER A 128 -5.39 -9.66 14.18
CA SER A 128 -5.24 -10.03 12.77
C SER A 128 -4.61 -11.41 12.57
N GLN A 129 -3.70 -11.82 13.45
CA GLN A 129 -3.10 -13.15 13.46
C GLN A 129 -4.15 -14.24 13.63
N LYS A 130 -5.09 -14.09 14.60
CA LYS A 130 -6.19 -15.05 14.82
C LYS A 130 -7.10 -15.14 13.60
N ILE A 131 -7.40 -14.00 12.97
CA ILE A 131 -8.21 -13.95 11.74
C ILE A 131 -7.49 -14.70 10.61
N ALA A 132 -6.21 -14.42 10.37
CA ALA A 132 -5.42 -15.09 9.33
C ALA A 132 -5.32 -16.60 9.56
N ARG A 133 -5.08 -17.05 10.81
CA ARG A 133 -5.03 -18.48 11.16
C ARG A 133 -6.36 -19.20 10.90
N ARG A 134 -7.48 -18.53 11.16
CA ARG A 134 -8.82 -19.04 10.95
C ARG A 134 -9.24 -19.04 9.49
N SER A 135 -8.62 -18.17 8.66
CA SER A 135 -8.95 -18.09 7.24
C SER A 135 -8.69 -19.40 6.51
N ASP A 136 -9.57 -19.76 5.59
CA ASP A 136 -9.40 -20.90 4.69
C ASP A 136 -8.30 -20.61 3.64
N ARG A 137 -8.15 -19.32 3.27
CA ARG A 137 -7.08 -18.82 2.41
C ARG A 137 -6.60 -17.45 2.87
N VAL A 138 -5.30 -17.22 2.83
CA VAL A 138 -4.68 -15.92 3.10
C VAL A 138 -4.02 -15.43 1.81
N LEU A 139 -4.38 -14.21 1.39
CA LEU A 139 -3.74 -13.54 0.27
C LEU A 139 -2.61 -12.66 0.83
N ALA A 140 -1.37 -13.00 0.51
CA ALA A 140 -0.19 -12.21 0.87
C ALA A 140 0.19 -11.30 -0.30
N VAL A 141 0.44 -10.03 -0.03
CA VAL A 141 0.71 -9.04 -1.10
C VAL A 141 2.12 -9.15 -1.69
N SER A 142 3.00 -9.95 -1.08
CA SER A 142 4.35 -10.25 -1.56
C SER A 142 4.84 -11.60 -1.02
N HIS A 143 5.89 -12.15 -1.62
CA HIS A 143 6.60 -13.31 -1.06
C HIS A 143 7.23 -12.98 0.29
N ALA A 144 7.73 -11.76 0.47
CA ALA A 144 8.25 -11.30 1.75
C ALA A 144 7.17 -11.31 2.83
N THR A 145 5.95 -10.78 2.54
CA THR A 145 4.82 -10.85 3.48
C THR A 145 4.40 -12.31 3.75
N ALA A 146 4.40 -13.17 2.73
CA ALA A 146 4.09 -14.60 2.93
C ALA A 146 5.11 -15.28 3.86
N LYS A 147 6.40 -14.97 3.69
CA LYS A 147 7.46 -15.45 4.59
C LYS A 147 7.24 -15.00 6.03
N ASP A 148 6.98 -13.70 6.25
CA ASP A 148 6.69 -13.15 7.57
C ASP A 148 5.45 -13.83 8.21
N LEU A 149 4.41 -14.09 7.43
CA LEU A 149 3.22 -14.82 7.89
C LEU A 149 3.54 -16.24 8.35
N THR A 150 4.40 -16.95 7.62
CA THR A 150 4.86 -18.30 8.02
C THR A 150 5.71 -18.24 9.27
N GLU A 151 6.71 -17.39 9.31
CA GLU A 151 7.69 -17.33 10.39
C GLU A 151 7.11 -16.79 11.70
N LEU A 152 6.34 -15.69 11.62
CA LEU A 152 5.85 -14.97 12.80
C LEU A 152 4.45 -15.41 13.25
N TRP A 153 3.56 -15.64 12.28
CA TRP A 153 2.18 -15.99 12.59
C TRP A 153 1.89 -17.48 12.44
N ARG A 154 2.86 -18.30 11.99
CA ARG A 154 2.73 -19.75 11.80
C ARG A 154 1.56 -20.10 10.88
N ILE A 155 1.35 -19.32 9.82
CA ILE A 155 0.37 -19.63 8.79
C ILE A 155 0.99 -20.68 7.85
N PRO A 156 0.34 -21.84 7.64
CA PRO A 156 0.84 -22.86 6.70
C PRO A 156 0.91 -22.32 5.26
N GLU A 157 1.98 -22.64 4.55
CA GLU A 157 2.17 -22.17 3.16
C GLU A 157 1.01 -22.59 2.23
N GLN A 158 0.45 -23.77 2.44
CA GLN A 158 -0.67 -24.29 1.68
C GLN A 158 -1.94 -23.43 1.80
N LYS A 159 -2.06 -22.65 2.88
CA LYS A 159 -3.15 -21.69 3.09
C LYS A 159 -2.90 -20.35 2.41
N MET A 160 -1.71 -20.11 1.88
CA MET A 160 -1.35 -18.81 1.31
C MET A 160 -1.39 -18.80 -0.21
N THR A 161 -1.72 -17.66 -0.75
CA THR A 161 -1.55 -17.32 -2.16
C THR A 161 -0.92 -15.94 -2.23
N VAL A 162 0.20 -15.82 -2.95
CA VAL A 162 0.83 -14.52 -3.16
C VAL A 162 0.10 -13.81 -4.30
N THR A 163 -0.44 -12.63 -3.98
CA THR A 163 -1.16 -11.76 -4.93
C THR A 163 -0.43 -10.41 -4.98
N GLN A 164 0.67 -10.39 -5.73
CA GLN A 164 1.50 -9.18 -5.84
C GLN A 164 0.67 -8.00 -6.33
N LEU A 165 0.89 -6.83 -5.71
CA LEU A 165 0.21 -5.60 -6.07
C LEU A 165 0.82 -4.98 -7.34
N ALA A 166 0.23 -3.88 -7.79
CA ALA A 166 0.73 -3.10 -8.92
C ALA A 166 0.52 -1.60 -8.69
N ALA A 167 1.24 -0.78 -9.39
CA ALA A 167 0.92 0.62 -9.53
C ALA A 167 -0.27 0.81 -10.50
N SER A 168 -0.89 1.98 -10.49
CA SER A 168 -1.98 2.27 -11.42
C SER A 168 -1.48 2.25 -12.87
N ALA A 169 -2.18 1.52 -13.75
CA ALA A 169 -1.86 1.50 -15.18
C ALA A 169 -1.97 2.88 -15.86
N LYS A 170 -2.64 3.84 -15.21
CA LYS A 170 -2.77 5.22 -15.70
C LYS A 170 -1.53 6.07 -15.40
N LEU A 171 -0.69 5.63 -14.46
CA LEU A 171 0.55 6.32 -14.14
C LEU A 171 1.58 6.09 -15.24
N LYS A 172 2.10 7.18 -15.77
CA LYS A 172 3.19 7.21 -16.75
C LYS A 172 3.86 8.57 -16.69
N LYS A 173 5.06 8.66 -17.26
CA LYS A 173 5.73 9.95 -17.40
C LYS A 173 4.84 10.94 -18.16
N VAL A 174 4.68 12.12 -17.59
CA VAL A 174 3.85 13.19 -18.15
C VAL A 174 4.59 14.53 -18.13
N PRO A 175 4.23 15.50 -19.03
CA PRO A 175 4.76 16.85 -18.97
C PRO A 175 4.47 17.53 -17.63
N LEU A 176 5.40 18.34 -17.16
CA LEU A 176 5.43 18.97 -15.83
C LEU A 176 4.47 20.18 -15.69
N ARG A 177 3.56 20.38 -16.63
CA ARG A 177 2.67 21.54 -16.67
C ARG A 177 1.82 21.61 -15.39
N ASN A 178 1.79 22.78 -14.77
CA ASN A 178 0.99 23.17 -13.61
C ASN A 178 1.33 22.54 -12.26
N VAL A 179 1.92 21.32 -12.17
CA VAL A 179 2.22 20.69 -10.87
C VAL A 179 3.27 21.49 -10.09
N ARG A 180 4.28 22.02 -10.76
CA ARG A 180 5.31 22.85 -10.11
C ARG A 180 4.70 24.09 -9.45
N LYS A 181 3.80 24.80 -10.16
CA LYS A 181 3.13 25.97 -9.62
C LYS A 181 2.15 25.60 -8.50
N LYS A 182 1.36 24.54 -8.69
CA LYS A 182 0.33 24.10 -7.73
C LYS A 182 0.93 23.75 -6.37
N TYR A 183 2.05 23.01 -6.35
CA TYR A 183 2.71 22.56 -5.12
C TYR A 183 3.96 23.36 -4.79
N ASN A 184 4.21 24.50 -5.45
CA ASN A 184 5.38 25.36 -5.26
C ASN A 184 6.71 24.59 -5.28
N LEU A 185 6.86 23.66 -6.24
CA LEU A 185 8.00 22.74 -6.29
C LEU A 185 9.28 23.44 -6.76
N PRO A 186 10.43 23.11 -6.15
CA PRO A 186 11.73 23.60 -6.60
C PRO A 186 12.08 23.04 -7.99
N GLU A 187 13.05 23.69 -8.65
CA GLU A 187 13.48 23.28 -9.99
C GLU A 187 14.14 21.91 -9.99
N LYS A 188 15.04 21.65 -9.04
CA LYS A 188 15.71 20.36 -8.83
C LYS A 188 15.35 19.80 -7.46
N PHE A 189 14.87 18.57 -7.42
CA PHE A 189 14.51 17.98 -6.15
C PHE A 189 14.55 16.45 -6.11
N ILE A 190 14.78 15.97 -4.90
CA ILE A 190 14.65 14.59 -4.49
C ILE A 190 13.27 14.43 -3.88
N LEU A 191 12.52 13.42 -4.27
CA LEU A 191 11.15 13.19 -3.80
C LEU A 191 11.07 11.97 -2.89
N SER A 192 10.38 12.11 -1.77
CA SER A 192 9.80 10.98 -1.04
C SER A 192 8.29 11.16 -0.94
N LEU A 193 7.51 10.14 -1.33
CA LEU A 193 6.05 10.16 -1.35
C LEU A 193 5.50 9.02 -0.52
N SER A 194 4.88 9.35 0.61
CA SER A 194 4.27 8.39 1.53
C SER A 194 3.41 9.12 2.57
N THR A 195 2.58 8.39 3.32
CA THR A 195 2.11 8.88 4.62
C THR A 195 3.34 9.17 5.49
N LEU A 196 3.42 10.36 6.08
CA LEU A 196 4.62 10.77 6.84
C LEU A 196 4.57 10.18 8.25
N GLU A 197 4.82 8.90 8.37
CA GLU A 197 4.82 8.12 9.61
C GLU A 197 6.23 7.60 9.97
N PRO A 198 6.54 7.28 11.24
CA PRO A 198 7.88 6.88 11.68
C PRO A 198 8.47 5.70 10.91
N ARG A 199 7.65 4.75 10.48
CA ARG A 199 8.05 3.58 9.68
C ARG A 199 8.70 3.96 8.35
N LYS A 200 8.34 5.11 7.78
CA LYS A 200 8.91 5.62 6.52
C LYS A 200 10.29 6.20 6.68
N ASN A 201 10.79 6.33 7.92
CA ASN A 201 12.18 6.68 8.26
C ASN A 201 12.66 8.02 7.65
N LEU A 202 11.74 8.95 7.50
CA LEU A 202 12.03 10.24 6.84
C LEU A 202 12.99 11.11 7.65
N LYS A 203 13.02 10.98 8.99
CA LYS A 203 14.00 11.69 9.82
C LYS A 203 15.44 11.39 9.41
N MET A 204 15.75 10.11 9.16
CA MET A 204 17.07 9.69 8.71
C MET A 204 17.38 10.26 7.31
N LEU A 205 16.42 10.21 6.37
CA LEU A 205 16.61 10.79 5.04
C LEU A 205 16.85 12.30 5.10
N ILE A 206 16.10 13.00 5.93
CA ILE A 206 16.26 14.44 6.18
C ILE A 206 17.68 14.74 6.69
N GLN A 207 18.17 13.97 7.67
CA GLN A 207 19.51 14.15 8.23
C GLN A 207 20.60 13.88 7.17
N ALA A 208 20.52 12.74 6.46
CA ALA A 208 21.46 12.41 5.39
C ALA A 208 21.51 13.47 4.28
N PHE A 209 20.33 14.00 3.90
CA PHE A 209 20.23 15.07 2.92
C PHE A 209 20.82 16.39 3.45
N GLY A 210 20.56 16.75 4.71
CA GLY A 210 21.09 17.97 5.34
C GLY A 210 22.61 17.98 5.41
N GLU A 211 23.23 16.85 5.81
CA GLU A 211 24.68 16.71 5.80
C GLU A 211 25.26 16.81 4.38
N LEU A 212 24.63 16.14 3.41
CA LEU A 212 25.02 16.23 2.02
C LEU A 212 24.98 17.68 1.49
N LYS A 213 23.95 18.43 1.85
CA LYS A 213 23.78 19.84 1.47
C LYS A 213 24.91 20.72 1.99
N GLN A 214 25.35 20.48 3.24
CA GLN A 214 26.48 21.21 3.83
C GLN A 214 27.80 20.89 3.17
N GLU A 215 28.03 19.60 2.83
CA GLU A 215 29.30 19.14 2.24
C GLU A 215 29.44 19.52 0.75
N MET A 216 28.36 19.40 -0.05
CA MET A 216 28.46 19.46 -1.52
C MET A 216 27.77 20.65 -2.19
N LYS A 217 27.10 21.54 -1.47
CA LYS A 217 26.38 22.70 -2.04
C LYS A 217 25.47 22.37 -3.25
N ILE A 218 24.82 21.19 -3.24
CA ILE A 218 23.97 20.73 -4.35
C ILE A 218 22.74 21.66 -4.53
N PRO A 219 22.26 21.88 -5.77
CA PRO A 219 21.09 22.74 -6.01
C PRO A 219 19.77 22.09 -5.61
N HIS A 220 19.75 20.77 -5.42
CA HIS A 220 18.54 20.02 -5.11
C HIS A 220 17.96 20.39 -3.74
N ARG A 221 16.64 20.25 -3.63
CA ARG A 221 15.89 20.31 -2.38
C ARG A 221 15.22 18.98 -2.11
N LEU A 222 14.86 18.70 -0.86
CA LEU A 222 14.12 17.50 -0.48
C LEU A 222 12.64 17.81 -0.42
N VAL A 223 11.85 17.16 -1.26
CA VAL A 223 10.39 17.26 -1.28
C VAL A 223 9.80 16.03 -0.61
N LEU A 224 9.02 16.27 0.45
CA LEU A 224 8.29 15.24 1.17
C LEU A 224 6.80 15.43 0.87
N ALA A 225 6.22 14.45 0.18
CA ALA A 225 4.85 14.48 -0.27
C ALA A 225 3.99 13.47 0.51
N GLY A 226 2.90 13.95 1.10
CA GLY A 226 1.96 13.14 1.88
C GLY A 226 1.38 13.89 3.06
N GLU A 227 0.42 13.26 3.71
CA GLU A 227 -0.22 13.80 4.90
C GLU A 227 0.73 13.73 6.09
N LEU A 228 0.88 14.85 6.79
CA LEU A 228 1.82 15.02 7.91
C LEU A 228 1.27 14.37 9.19
N ASP A 229 2.08 13.52 9.81
CA ASP A 229 2.00 13.32 11.26
C ASP A 229 2.89 14.39 11.92
N GLU A 230 2.29 15.39 12.58
CA GLU A 230 2.99 16.51 13.26
C GLU A 230 4.10 16.06 14.21
N LYS A 231 4.00 14.82 14.74
CA LYS A 231 4.99 14.25 15.66
C LYS A 231 6.32 13.88 15.00
N ILE A 232 6.36 13.75 13.68
CA ILE A 232 7.59 13.42 12.95
C ILE A 232 8.54 14.62 12.90
N PHE A 233 8.00 15.83 12.85
CA PHE A 233 8.75 17.06 12.61
C PHE A 233 9.05 17.88 13.87
N ALA A 234 8.76 17.37 15.06
CA ALA A 234 9.21 18.00 16.30
C ALA A 234 10.75 18.03 16.34
N ASN A 235 11.30 19.16 15.92
CA ASN A 235 12.72 19.52 15.96
C ASN A 235 13.64 19.02 14.82
N PRO A 236 13.51 19.47 13.56
CA PRO A 236 14.58 19.32 12.56
C PRO A 236 15.62 20.42 12.77
N LYS A 237 16.88 20.03 13.03
CA LYS A 237 18.06 20.91 12.97
C LYS A 237 18.44 21.33 11.54
N ILE A 238 17.51 21.23 10.59
CA ILE A 238 17.77 21.48 9.16
C ILE A 238 17.07 22.77 8.78
N GLU A 239 17.75 23.59 8.01
CA GLU A 239 17.17 24.83 7.51
C GLU A 239 15.89 24.50 6.72
N GLU A 240 14.76 25.02 7.20
CA GLU A 240 13.41 24.79 6.61
C GLU A 240 13.38 25.11 5.10
N ARG A 241 14.28 26.02 4.64
CA ARG A 241 14.39 26.40 3.23
C ARG A 241 14.78 25.27 2.26
N ASP A 242 15.42 24.19 2.75
CA ASP A 242 15.88 23.08 1.91
C ASP A 242 14.92 21.89 1.87
N ILE A 243 13.88 21.91 2.71
CA ILE A 243 12.85 20.88 2.77
C ILE A 243 11.49 21.45 2.39
N TYR A 244 10.81 20.81 1.45
CA TYR A 244 9.49 21.18 0.98
C TYR A 244 8.47 20.13 1.38
N LEU A 245 7.41 20.56 2.03
CA LEU A 245 6.26 19.75 2.38
C LEU A 245 5.11 20.09 1.45
N THR A 246 4.67 19.13 0.63
CA THR A 246 3.54 19.38 -0.27
C THR A 246 2.18 19.21 0.40
N GLY A 247 2.13 18.56 1.57
CA GLY A 247 0.89 18.03 2.11
C GLY A 247 0.33 16.90 1.23
N PHE A 248 -0.97 16.68 1.32
CA PHE A 248 -1.68 15.67 0.52
C PHE A 248 -1.58 15.99 -0.98
N VAL A 249 -1.21 14.98 -1.76
CA VAL A 249 -1.14 15.06 -3.23
C VAL A 249 -2.32 14.34 -3.84
N GLU A 250 -3.10 15.04 -4.66
CA GLU A 250 -4.22 14.45 -5.36
C GLU A 250 -3.76 13.35 -6.34
N GLU A 251 -4.52 12.28 -6.47
CA GLU A 251 -4.16 11.14 -7.34
C GLU A 251 -3.90 11.56 -8.79
N LYS A 252 -4.67 12.57 -9.30
CA LYS A 252 -4.49 13.10 -10.67
C LYS A 252 -3.16 13.83 -10.88
N ASP A 253 -2.53 14.33 -9.81
CA ASP A 253 -1.29 15.11 -9.86
C ASP A 253 -0.05 14.24 -9.60
N LYS A 254 -0.25 13.03 -9.08
CA LYS A 254 0.83 12.12 -8.66
C LYS A 254 1.81 11.84 -9.79
N ALA A 255 1.30 11.53 -11.00
CA ALA A 255 2.15 11.26 -12.16
C ALA A 255 3.06 12.45 -12.49
N ALA A 256 2.52 13.67 -12.46
CA ALA A 256 3.27 14.88 -12.76
C ALA A 256 4.30 15.22 -11.66
N LEU A 257 3.92 15.01 -10.38
CA LEU A 257 4.85 15.19 -9.25
C LEU A 257 6.03 14.21 -9.34
N LEU A 258 5.75 12.92 -9.56
CA LEU A 258 6.78 11.90 -9.75
C LEU A 258 7.67 12.25 -10.94
N SER A 259 7.09 12.53 -12.11
CA SER A 259 7.84 12.85 -13.34
C SER A 259 8.71 14.11 -13.22
N ALA A 260 8.43 14.99 -12.25
CA ALA A 260 9.19 16.20 -12.00
C ALA A 260 10.44 15.97 -11.13
N ALA A 261 10.51 14.85 -10.42
CA ALA A 261 11.61 14.55 -9.49
C ALA A 261 12.86 14.03 -10.22
N ASP A 262 14.04 14.44 -9.76
CA ASP A 262 15.32 13.91 -10.27
C ASP A 262 15.62 12.52 -9.70
N VAL A 263 15.19 12.26 -8.48
CA VAL A 263 15.38 11.00 -7.75
C VAL A 263 14.19 10.73 -6.84
N PHE A 264 13.75 9.49 -6.76
CA PHE A 264 12.77 9.05 -5.79
C PHE A 264 13.44 8.26 -4.66
N CYS A 265 13.22 8.68 -3.40
CA CYS A 265 13.77 8.03 -2.21
C CYS A 265 12.67 7.36 -1.38
N PHE A 266 12.90 6.09 -1.04
CA PHE A 266 11.97 5.30 -0.23
C PHE A 266 12.69 4.58 0.91
N PRO A 267 13.00 5.30 2.03
CA PRO A 267 13.89 4.83 3.09
C PRO A 267 13.20 3.98 4.16
N SER A 268 12.05 3.41 3.87
CA SER A 268 11.19 2.69 4.82
C SER A 268 11.93 1.61 5.60
N LEU A 269 11.63 1.50 6.90
CA LEU A 269 12.16 0.44 7.77
C LEU A 269 11.49 -0.91 7.53
N TYR A 270 10.23 -0.87 7.09
CA TYR A 270 9.41 -2.05 6.79
C TYR A 270 8.29 -1.72 5.83
N GLU A 271 7.98 -2.63 4.94
CA GLU A 271 6.87 -2.58 3.98
C GLU A 271 6.29 -3.99 3.76
N GLY A 272 5.04 -4.06 3.33
CA GLY A 272 4.50 -5.32 2.82
C GLY A 272 4.74 -5.52 1.33
N PHE A 273 4.83 -4.41 0.55
CA PHE A 273 5.06 -4.47 -0.90
C PHE A 273 5.90 -3.29 -1.40
N GLY A 274 5.33 -2.08 -1.44
CA GLY A 274 6.03 -0.89 -1.91
C GLY A 274 5.46 -0.34 -3.24
N ILE A 275 4.14 -0.13 -3.33
CA ILE A 275 3.51 0.49 -4.51
C ILE A 275 4.23 1.78 -4.95
N PRO A 276 4.62 2.72 -4.05
CA PRO A 276 5.24 3.98 -4.46
C PRO A 276 6.52 3.84 -5.28
N VAL A 277 7.32 2.78 -5.06
CA VAL A 277 8.52 2.56 -5.88
C VAL A 277 8.17 2.13 -7.31
N LEU A 278 7.11 1.34 -7.49
CA LEU A 278 6.61 1.00 -8.82
C LEU A 278 6.00 2.23 -9.53
N GLU A 279 5.31 3.09 -8.79
CA GLU A 279 4.76 4.33 -9.30
C GLU A 279 5.88 5.26 -9.81
N ALA A 280 6.97 5.38 -9.06
CA ALA A 280 8.15 6.14 -9.48
C ALA A 280 8.80 5.53 -10.74
N MET A 281 8.96 4.22 -10.79
CA MET A 281 9.51 3.50 -11.96
C MET A 281 8.65 3.67 -13.22
N GLN A 282 7.30 3.65 -13.09
CA GLN A 282 6.38 3.92 -14.21
C GLN A 282 6.48 5.36 -14.72
N CYS A 283 6.76 6.31 -13.82
CA CYS A 283 6.99 7.70 -14.16
C CYS A 283 8.44 7.99 -14.61
N GLU A 284 9.25 6.95 -14.82
CA GLU A 284 10.64 7.02 -15.29
C GLU A 284 11.55 7.82 -14.34
N VAL A 285 11.40 7.62 -13.05
CA VAL A 285 12.23 8.25 -12.01
C VAL A 285 13.17 7.22 -11.41
N PRO A 286 14.49 7.50 -11.32
CA PRO A 286 15.43 6.58 -10.68
C PRO A 286 15.16 6.47 -9.19
N VAL A 287 15.28 5.25 -8.64
CA VAL A 287 14.87 4.91 -7.28
C VAL A 287 16.06 4.59 -6.39
N LEU A 288 16.11 5.26 -5.22
CA LEU A 288 16.87 4.83 -4.04
C LEU A 288 15.90 4.21 -3.04
N ALA A 289 16.13 2.98 -2.63
CA ALA A 289 15.23 2.26 -1.75
C ALA A 289 15.98 1.60 -0.58
N SER A 290 15.30 1.45 0.54
CA SER A 290 15.80 0.63 1.64
C SER A 290 16.06 -0.80 1.20
N ASP A 291 17.17 -1.36 1.69
CA ASP A 291 17.53 -2.76 1.52
C ASP A 291 16.71 -3.65 2.47
N ILE A 292 15.46 -3.89 2.09
CA ILE A 292 14.53 -4.75 2.81
C ILE A 292 13.87 -5.75 1.83
N PRO A 293 13.50 -6.94 2.28
CA PRO A 293 13.02 -8.01 1.39
C PRO A 293 11.89 -7.61 0.44
N PRO A 294 10.81 -6.91 0.87
CA PRO A 294 9.74 -6.53 -0.05
C PRO A 294 10.19 -5.60 -1.17
N LEU A 295 11.08 -4.65 -0.87
CA LEU A 295 11.59 -3.71 -1.87
C LEU A 295 12.57 -4.38 -2.84
N ARG A 296 13.37 -5.36 -2.37
CA ARG A 296 14.18 -6.19 -3.26
C ARG A 296 13.32 -7.00 -4.22
N GLU A 297 12.23 -7.60 -3.71
CA GLU A 297 11.26 -8.34 -4.53
C GLU A 297 10.64 -7.46 -5.62
N VAL A 298 10.19 -6.27 -5.24
CA VAL A 298 9.46 -5.37 -6.13
C VAL A 298 10.39 -4.68 -7.13
N CYS A 299 11.54 -4.21 -6.68
CA CYS A 299 12.46 -3.45 -7.53
C CYS A 299 13.43 -4.33 -8.35
N GLY A 300 13.71 -5.57 -7.93
CA GLY A 300 14.75 -6.38 -8.57
C GLY A 300 16.09 -5.66 -8.59
N ASP A 301 16.66 -5.45 -9.78
CA ASP A 301 17.90 -4.71 -10.02
C ASP A 301 17.67 -3.23 -10.43
N ALA A 302 16.44 -2.77 -10.38
CA ALA A 302 16.02 -1.47 -10.89
C ALA A 302 16.07 -0.33 -9.86
N ALA A 303 16.55 -0.60 -8.65
CA ALA A 303 16.80 0.40 -7.62
C ALA A 303 18.21 0.27 -7.04
N LYS A 304 18.72 1.37 -6.48
CA LYS A 304 19.89 1.31 -5.61
C LYS A 304 19.42 1.05 -4.19
N PHE A 305 19.84 -0.09 -3.63
CA PHE A 305 19.49 -0.48 -2.28
C PHE A 305 20.49 0.02 -1.24
N ILE A 306 19.96 0.54 -0.13
CA ILE A 306 20.74 1.09 0.96
C ILE A 306 20.22 0.54 2.29
N PRO A 307 21.08 0.10 3.23
CA PRO A 307 20.64 -0.31 4.55
C PRO A 307 19.80 0.79 5.22
N PRO A 308 18.57 0.51 5.70
CA PRO A 308 17.63 1.55 6.10
C PRO A 308 18.07 2.38 7.31
N LYS A 309 19.00 1.87 8.14
CA LYS A 309 19.50 2.54 9.34
C LYS A 309 20.89 3.16 9.15
N ASN A 310 21.49 3.05 7.98
CA ASN A 310 22.84 3.56 7.72
C ASN A 310 22.76 4.93 7.02
N MET A 311 22.77 6.00 7.81
CA MET A 311 22.67 7.39 7.34
C MET A 311 23.80 7.76 6.38
N ASP A 312 25.05 7.38 6.68
CA ASP A 312 26.19 7.67 5.82
C ASP A 312 26.07 7.01 4.45
N ALA A 313 25.59 5.77 4.41
CA ALA A 313 25.34 5.07 3.15
C ALA A 313 24.25 5.77 2.32
N TRP A 314 23.19 6.32 2.96
CA TRP A 314 22.19 7.14 2.29
C TRP A 314 22.77 8.44 1.76
N LYS A 315 23.59 9.15 2.55
CA LYS A 315 24.31 10.37 2.11
C LYS A 315 25.17 10.09 0.88
N VAL A 316 26.01 9.05 0.93
CA VAL A 316 26.85 8.65 -0.20
C VAL A 316 26.05 8.26 -1.43
N ALA A 317 24.96 7.51 -1.25
CA ALA A 317 24.08 7.10 -2.36
C ALA A 317 23.39 8.31 -3.01
N LEU A 318 22.92 9.28 -2.21
CA LEU A 318 22.35 10.53 -2.69
C LEU A 318 23.39 11.33 -3.49
N ALA A 319 24.59 11.53 -2.95
CA ALA A 319 25.68 12.21 -3.67
C ALA A 319 25.95 11.55 -5.03
N LYS A 320 26.09 10.22 -5.02
CA LYS A 320 26.40 9.45 -6.22
C LYS A 320 25.32 9.54 -7.29
N ILE A 321 24.04 9.42 -6.92
CA ILE A 321 22.95 9.43 -7.90
C ILE A 321 22.72 10.84 -8.47
N ILE A 322 22.94 11.89 -7.68
CA ILE A 322 22.81 13.29 -8.13
C ILE A 322 23.91 13.62 -9.13
N SER A 323 25.15 13.20 -8.89
CA SER A 323 26.32 13.54 -9.73
C SER A 323 26.51 12.62 -10.95
N ASN A 324 25.82 11.46 -11.01
CA ASN A 324 26.05 10.47 -12.06
C ASN A 324 24.79 10.27 -12.93
N GLU A 325 24.79 10.91 -14.10
CA GLU A 325 23.69 10.84 -15.08
C GLU A 325 23.51 9.43 -15.66
N GLU A 326 24.61 8.73 -15.96
CA GLU A 326 24.57 7.36 -16.51
C GLU A 326 23.88 6.40 -15.52
N LEU A 327 24.18 6.55 -14.22
CA LEU A 327 23.52 5.76 -13.18
C LEU A 327 22.02 6.05 -13.16
N ARG A 328 21.61 7.32 -13.23
CA ARG A 328 20.19 7.68 -13.28
C ARG A 328 19.49 7.05 -14.49
N GLN A 329 20.06 7.21 -15.67
CA GLN A 329 19.53 6.65 -16.91
C GLN A 329 19.42 5.12 -16.84
N SER A 330 20.49 4.45 -16.37
CA SER A 330 20.50 3.00 -16.19
C SER A 330 19.40 2.51 -15.23
N LEU A 331 19.23 3.18 -14.08
CA LEU A 331 18.16 2.83 -13.12
C LEU A 331 16.78 3.09 -13.70
N THR A 332 16.61 4.19 -14.42
CA THR A 332 15.34 4.54 -15.08
C THR A 332 14.94 3.47 -16.10
N GLU A 333 15.83 3.06 -16.99
CA GLU A 333 15.53 2.06 -18.01
C GLU A 333 15.22 0.68 -17.40
N ARG A 334 15.95 0.27 -16.36
CA ARG A 334 15.64 -0.94 -15.61
C ARG A 334 14.29 -0.81 -14.90
N GLY A 335 14.00 0.37 -14.29
CA GLY A 335 12.71 0.64 -13.63
C GLY A 335 11.52 0.49 -14.56
N LYS A 336 11.60 1.04 -15.77
CA LYS A 336 10.55 0.87 -16.81
C LYS A 336 10.26 -0.59 -17.14
N LYS A 337 11.33 -1.41 -17.25
CA LYS A 337 11.19 -2.85 -17.52
C LYS A 337 10.62 -3.58 -16.32
N GLN A 338 11.08 -3.25 -15.12
CA GLN A 338 10.64 -3.89 -13.88
C GLN A 338 9.18 -3.61 -13.57
N ALA A 339 8.73 -2.36 -13.68
CA ALA A 339 7.35 -1.98 -13.41
C ALA A 339 6.32 -2.73 -14.28
N LYS A 340 6.69 -3.08 -15.53
CA LYS A 340 5.83 -3.85 -16.45
C LYS A 340 5.56 -5.28 -16.00
N LYS A 341 6.35 -5.83 -15.07
CA LYS A 341 6.14 -7.19 -14.55
C LYS A 341 4.93 -7.28 -13.60
N PHE A 342 4.44 -6.14 -13.11
CA PHE A 342 3.35 -6.02 -12.16
C PHE A 342 2.12 -5.40 -12.81
N SER A 343 0.97 -6.05 -12.66
CA SER A 343 -0.29 -5.52 -13.16
C SER A 343 -1.46 -5.97 -12.29
N TRP A 344 -2.47 -5.11 -12.16
CA TRP A 344 -3.71 -5.45 -11.45
C TRP A 344 -4.44 -6.61 -12.11
N GLU A 345 -4.26 -6.81 -13.41
CA GLU A 345 -4.75 -8.00 -14.14
C GLU A 345 -4.16 -9.29 -13.55
N LYS A 346 -2.84 -9.33 -13.34
CA LYS A 346 -2.16 -10.48 -12.74
C LYS A 346 -2.64 -10.70 -11.30
N THR A 347 -2.72 -9.64 -10.50
CA THR A 347 -3.25 -9.69 -9.14
C THR A 347 -4.65 -10.27 -9.10
N ALA A 348 -5.53 -9.82 -10.01
CA ALA A 348 -6.91 -10.30 -10.10
C ALA A 348 -6.99 -11.79 -10.54
N LYS A 349 -6.17 -12.22 -11.49
CA LYS A 349 -6.10 -13.63 -11.93
C LYS A 349 -5.73 -14.55 -10.77
N GLU A 350 -4.69 -14.20 -10.00
CA GLU A 350 -4.28 -14.99 -8.83
C GLU A 350 -5.34 -14.96 -7.73
N THR A 351 -5.99 -13.82 -7.50
CA THR A 351 -7.09 -13.71 -6.54
C THR A 351 -8.30 -14.58 -6.92
N ILE A 352 -8.73 -14.52 -8.18
CA ILE A 352 -9.84 -15.36 -8.69
C ILE A 352 -9.47 -16.85 -8.60
N LYS A 353 -8.22 -17.21 -8.94
CA LYS A 353 -7.72 -18.57 -8.78
C LYS A 353 -7.81 -19.03 -7.33
N ALA A 354 -7.37 -18.20 -6.38
CA ALA A 354 -7.45 -18.50 -4.95
C ALA A 354 -8.91 -18.73 -4.48
N PHE A 355 -9.86 -17.95 -4.98
CA PHE A 355 -11.28 -18.16 -4.69
C PHE A 355 -11.78 -19.50 -5.27
N ASN A 356 -11.42 -19.81 -6.49
CA ASN A 356 -11.89 -21.03 -7.18
C ASN A 356 -11.33 -22.33 -6.55
N THR A 357 -10.19 -22.28 -5.83
CA THR A 357 -9.66 -23.46 -5.12
C THR A 357 -10.41 -23.78 -3.82
N LEU A 358 -11.33 -22.93 -3.38
CA LEU A 358 -12.10 -23.11 -2.14
C LEU A 358 -13.55 -23.59 -2.39
N LYS A 359 -13.93 -23.77 -3.64
CA LYS A 359 -15.27 -24.23 -4.04
C LYS A 359 -15.41 -25.73 -4.04
#